data_5e854879fd36e1109c13c994ef21fe03
#
_entry.id   5e854879fd36e1109c13c994ef21fe03
#
_cell.length_a   1.000
_cell.length_b   1.000
_cell.length_c   1.000
_cell.angle_alpha   90.00
_cell.angle_beta   90.00
_cell.angle_gamma   90.00
#
_symmetry.space_group_name_H-M   'P 1'
#
loop_
_entity.id
_entity.type
_entity.pdbx_description
1 polymer ?
#
loop_
_entity_poly.entity_id
_entity_poly.type
_entity_poly.pdbx_seq_one_letter_code
_entity_poly.pdbx_strand_id
1 'polypeptide(L)'
;MIENEFKIMLTKEQYEAVYGFYSWDSEMEQVNSYYDDEKQTCGNAHVTVRVRSVGGRYLLQMKLPAEQSGNGAVSRIELEQELDGIPETLSGGLMKRLSGVELPDVKLLGTLTTFRSVKRFPGVEIDLDRSSYFGRTDYELEIEYTDETAAEDLLSEITAKVQIDRSAPVTGKIRRFLAEYKRSVR
;
A
#
# COMPACT_ATOMS: atom_id res chain seq x y z
N MET A 1 1.25 -13.23 -7.04
CA MET A 1 1.46 -12.54 -8.34
C MET A 1 2.60 -11.57 -8.13
N ILE A 2 3.49 -11.38 -9.09
CA ILE A 2 4.53 -10.33 -9.01
C ILE A 2 3.90 -9.08 -9.59
N GLU A 3 3.79 -8.02 -8.78
CA GLU A 3 3.30 -6.71 -9.22
C GLU A 3 4.51 -5.84 -9.57
N ASN A 4 4.53 -5.30 -10.78
CA ASN A 4 5.49 -4.28 -11.19
C ASN A 4 4.79 -2.92 -11.11
N GLU A 5 5.37 -1.98 -10.37
CA GLU A 5 4.78 -0.66 -10.18
C GLU A 5 5.83 0.45 -10.19
N PHE A 6 5.48 1.59 -10.74
CA PHE A 6 6.11 2.87 -10.43
C PHE A 6 5.33 3.55 -9.33
N LYS A 7 6.03 4.16 -8.38
CA LYS A 7 5.41 4.84 -7.25
C LYS A 7 6.06 6.20 -7.03
N ILE A 8 5.23 7.23 -6.86
CA ILE A 8 5.68 8.61 -6.67
C ILE A 8 4.84 9.28 -5.59
N MET A 9 5.50 10.00 -4.68
CA MET A 9 4.81 10.89 -3.76
C MET A 9 4.47 12.21 -4.44
N LEU A 10 3.26 12.70 -4.20
CA LEU A 10 2.76 13.96 -4.76
C LEU A 10 2.56 15.00 -3.67
N THR A 11 2.65 16.28 -4.05
CA THR A 11 2.03 17.35 -3.28
C THR A 11 0.51 17.32 -3.47
N LYS A 12 -0.23 18.06 -2.64
CA LYS A 12 -1.68 18.17 -2.80
C LYS A 12 -2.06 18.76 -4.16
N GLU A 13 -1.34 19.78 -4.58
CA GLU A 13 -1.56 20.48 -5.86
C GLU A 13 -1.29 19.55 -7.05
N GLN A 14 -0.23 18.75 -6.97
CA GLN A 14 0.08 17.74 -7.98
C GLN A 14 -0.99 16.65 -8.05
N TYR A 15 -1.47 16.16 -6.90
CA TYR A 15 -2.58 15.21 -6.82
C TYR A 15 -3.84 15.77 -7.48
N GLU A 16 -4.24 17.01 -7.15
CA GLU A 16 -5.42 17.65 -7.71
C GLU A 16 -5.29 17.86 -9.23
N ALA A 17 -4.09 18.19 -9.72
CA ALA A 17 -3.81 18.32 -11.14
C ALA A 17 -3.95 16.98 -11.86
N VAL A 18 -3.32 15.90 -11.35
CA VAL A 18 -3.43 14.54 -11.93
C VAL A 18 -4.88 14.05 -11.89
N TYR A 19 -5.59 14.30 -10.78
CA TYR A 19 -7.00 13.94 -10.65
C TYR A 19 -7.86 14.56 -11.76
N GLY A 20 -7.57 15.79 -12.14
CA GLY A 20 -8.25 16.52 -13.22
C GLY A 20 -7.95 16.04 -14.65
N PHE A 21 -6.94 15.18 -14.86
CA PHE A 21 -6.58 14.71 -16.20
C PHE A 21 -7.50 13.62 -16.75
N TYR A 22 -8.15 12.88 -15.87
CA TYR A 22 -8.86 11.66 -16.24
C TYR A 22 -10.31 11.65 -15.78
N SER A 23 -11.16 10.98 -16.58
CA SER A 23 -12.40 10.42 -16.07
C SER A 23 -12.04 9.05 -15.48
N TRP A 24 -12.18 8.90 -14.18
CA TRP A 24 -11.79 7.70 -13.44
C TRP A 24 -12.76 6.54 -13.68
N ASP A 25 -12.22 5.34 -13.86
CA ASP A 25 -13.02 4.14 -14.11
C ASP A 25 -13.69 3.61 -12.84
N SER A 26 -13.04 3.81 -11.69
CA SER A 26 -13.63 3.54 -10.37
C SER A 26 -12.98 4.40 -9.31
N GLU A 27 -13.74 4.68 -8.25
CA GLU A 27 -13.29 5.36 -7.05
C GLU A 27 -13.77 4.59 -5.83
N MET A 28 -12.90 4.42 -4.84
CA MET A 28 -13.21 3.63 -3.65
C MET A 28 -12.46 4.11 -2.42
N GLU A 29 -13.11 3.94 -1.27
CA GLU A 29 -12.45 4.07 0.01
C GLU A 29 -11.99 2.70 0.50
N GLN A 30 -10.74 2.63 0.94
CA GLN A 30 -10.13 1.45 1.54
C GLN A 30 -9.60 1.83 2.92
N VAL A 31 -9.97 1.06 3.94
CA VAL A 31 -9.42 1.22 5.28
C VAL A 31 -8.46 0.07 5.55
N ASN A 32 -7.20 0.39 5.83
CA ASN A 32 -6.16 -0.58 6.18
C ASN A 32 -5.88 -0.48 7.68
N SER A 33 -6.28 -1.49 8.43
CA SER A 33 -5.99 -1.66 9.86
C SER A 33 -4.70 -2.45 9.99
N TYR A 34 -3.63 -1.83 10.53
CA TYR A 34 -2.30 -2.45 10.64
C TYR A 34 -2.08 -3.06 12.02
N TYR A 35 -1.36 -4.18 12.04
CA TYR A 35 -1.10 -4.98 13.24
C TYR A 35 0.39 -5.24 13.42
N ASP A 36 0.83 -5.19 14.68
CA ASP A 36 2.14 -5.68 15.11
C ASP A 36 2.11 -5.92 16.64
N ASP A 37 3.18 -6.47 17.19
CA ASP A 37 3.40 -6.56 18.62
C ASP A 37 4.22 -5.35 19.13
N GLU A 38 4.36 -5.24 20.45
CA GLU A 38 5.15 -4.16 21.09
C GLU A 38 6.63 -4.18 20.68
N LYS A 39 7.15 -5.35 20.29
CA LYS A 39 8.54 -5.53 19.83
C LYS A 39 8.70 -5.26 18.34
N GLN A 40 7.61 -4.97 17.64
CA GLN A 40 7.58 -4.79 16.18
C GLN A 40 8.13 -6.02 15.44
N THR A 41 7.76 -7.20 15.90
CA THR A 41 8.27 -8.47 15.35
C THR A 41 7.95 -8.62 13.86
N CYS A 42 6.72 -8.27 13.44
CA CYS A 42 6.35 -8.30 12.02
C CYS A 42 7.18 -7.28 11.21
N GLY A 43 7.26 -6.03 11.67
CA GLY A 43 8.02 -4.97 11.00
C GLY A 43 9.50 -5.31 10.87
N ASN A 44 10.11 -5.86 11.91
CA ASN A 44 11.52 -6.28 11.92
C ASN A 44 11.79 -7.47 10.95
N ALA A 45 10.79 -8.34 10.79
CA ALA A 45 10.82 -9.46 9.83
C ALA A 45 10.44 -9.03 8.39
N HIS A 46 10.21 -7.73 8.14
CA HIS A 46 9.69 -7.21 6.87
C HIS A 46 8.35 -7.81 6.44
N VAL A 47 7.57 -8.30 7.39
CA VAL A 47 6.21 -8.80 7.20
C VAL A 47 5.23 -7.66 7.45
N THR A 48 4.30 -7.45 6.53
CA THR A 48 3.15 -6.57 6.76
C THR A 48 1.93 -7.42 7.09
N VAL A 49 1.27 -7.10 8.19
CA VAL A 49 -0.01 -7.71 8.59
C VAL A 49 -1.06 -6.60 8.64
N ARG A 50 -2.12 -6.74 7.85
CA ARG A 50 -3.23 -5.78 7.84
C ARG A 50 -4.57 -6.46 7.64
N VAL A 51 -5.63 -5.85 8.15
CA VAL A 51 -7.00 -6.14 7.71
C VAL A 51 -7.44 -4.96 6.84
N ARG A 52 -7.75 -5.25 5.57
CA ARG A 52 -8.29 -4.27 4.63
C ARG A 52 -9.81 -4.37 4.62
N SER A 53 -10.47 -3.24 4.84
CA SER A 53 -11.91 -3.08 4.61
C SER A 53 -12.11 -2.32 3.30
N VAL A 54 -12.86 -2.93 2.39
CA VAL A 54 -13.24 -2.34 1.09
C VAL A 54 -14.54 -2.98 0.61
N GLY A 55 -15.50 -2.16 0.18
CA GLY A 55 -16.77 -2.66 -0.34
C GLY A 55 -17.56 -3.54 0.65
N GLY A 56 -17.42 -3.29 1.97
CA GLY A 56 -18.09 -4.07 3.02
C GLY A 56 -17.44 -5.41 3.35
N ARG A 57 -16.31 -5.75 2.72
CA ARG A 57 -15.53 -6.97 2.99
C ARG A 57 -14.33 -6.66 3.86
N TYR A 58 -13.91 -7.63 4.66
CA TYR A 58 -12.73 -7.55 5.53
C TYR A 58 -11.74 -8.64 5.14
N LEU A 59 -10.56 -8.24 4.69
CA LEU A 59 -9.53 -9.14 4.17
C LEU A 59 -8.27 -9.04 5.02
N LEU A 60 -7.97 -10.09 5.77
CA LEU A 60 -6.65 -10.25 6.38
C LEU A 60 -5.66 -10.45 5.24
N GLN A 61 -4.70 -9.55 5.12
CA GLN A 61 -3.66 -9.60 4.11
C GLN A 61 -2.29 -9.62 4.79
N MET A 62 -1.45 -10.56 4.35
CA MET A 62 -0.06 -10.66 4.78
C MET A 62 0.84 -10.48 3.57
N LYS A 63 1.81 -9.54 3.66
CA LYS A 63 2.88 -9.39 2.68
C LYS A 63 4.18 -9.86 3.29
N LEU A 64 4.76 -10.91 2.71
CA LEU A 64 5.99 -11.54 3.16
C LEU A 64 7.13 -11.16 2.20
N PRO A 65 8.40 -11.05 2.68
CA PRO A 65 9.52 -10.97 1.78
C PRO A 65 9.62 -12.27 0.97
N ALA A 66 9.78 -12.16 -0.35
CA ALA A 66 10.15 -13.30 -1.18
C ALA A 66 11.68 -13.42 -1.23
N GLU A 67 12.20 -14.60 -1.58
CA GLU A 67 13.63 -14.77 -1.83
C GLU A 67 14.07 -13.82 -2.94
N GLN A 68 15.21 -13.14 -2.74
CA GLN A 68 15.74 -12.19 -3.70
C GLN A 68 16.08 -12.91 -5.01
N SER A 69 15.38 -12.58 -6.07
CA SER A 69 15.85 -12.86 -7.42
C SER A 69 17.06 -11.97 -7.70
N GLY A 70 18.13 -12.53 -8.29
CA GLY A 70 19.46 -11.91 -8.42
C GLY A 70 19.57 -10.61 -9.23
N ASN A 71 18.46 -9.97 -9.60
CA ASN A 71 18.38 -8.70 -10.33
C ASN A 71 17.99 -7.48 -9.46
N GLY A 72 17.96 -7.63 -8.13
CA GLY A 72 17.67 -6.52 -7.21
C GLY A 72 16.19 -6.16 -7.06
N ALA A 73 15.29 -6.81 -7.78
CA ALA A 73 13.85 -6.63 -7.59
C ALA A 73 13.40 -7.24 -6.25
N VAL A 74 12.65 -6.46 -5.47
CA VAL A 74 12.06 -6.93 -4.20
C VAL A 74 10.71 -7.55 -4.52
N SER A 75 10.69 -8.87 -4.65
CA SER A 75 9.43 -9.62 -4.77
C SER A 75 8.78 -9.79 -3.41
N ARG A 76 7.45 -9.79 -3.37
CA ARG A 76 6.66 -10.05 -2.15
C ARG A 76 5.63 -11.12 -2.42
N ILE A 77 5.43 -11.98 -1.42
CA ILE A 77 4.34 -12.97 -1.43
C ILE A 77 3.15 -12.32 -0.73
N GLU A 78 2.04 -12.20 -1.43
CA GLU A 78 0.79 -11.73 -0.86
C GLU A 78 -0.14 -12.90 -0.59
N LEU A 79 -0.63 -12.97 0.65
CA LEU A 79 -1.57 -13.97 1.13
C LEU A 79 -2.81 -13.27 1.67
N GLU A 80 -3.97 -13.86 1.46
CA GLU A 80 -5.24 -13.24 1.81
C GLU A 80 -6.23 -14.27 2.38
N GLN A 81 -6.99 -13.82 3.40
CA GLN A 81 -8.10 -14.57 3.98
C GLN A 81 -9.22 -13.61 4.37
N GLU A 82 -10.47 -13.94 4.03
CA GLU A 82 -11.63 -13.16 4.45
C GLU A 82 -11.93 -13.36 5.94
N LEU A 83 -12.33 -12.26 6.61
CA LEU A 83 -12.74 -12.22 8.01
C LEU A 83 -14.15 -11.62 8.13
N ASP A 84 -14.78 -11.80 9.30
CA ASP A 84 -16.10 -11.23 9.59
C ASP A 84 -16.04 -9.76 10.06
N GLY A 85 -14.82 -9.21 10.31
CA GLY A 85 -14.63 -7.86 10.82
C GLY A 85 -13.17 -7.52 11.08
N ILE A 86 -12.95 -6.42 11.79
CA ILE A 86 -11.62 -5.94 12.22
C ILE A 86 -11.40 -6.32 13.69
N PRO A 87 -10.64 -7.37 14.01
CA PRO A 87 -10.40 -7.77 15.40
C PRO A 87 -9.39 -6.83 16.08
N GLU A 88 -9.45 -6.70 17.40
CA GLU A 88 -8.41 -5.98 18.16
C GLU A 88 -7.07 -6.73 18.18
N THR A 89 -7.12 -8.04 18.08
CA THR A 89 -5.93 -8.92 18.11
C THR A 89 -6.06 -10.01 17.06
N LEU A 90 -4.97 -10.26 16.35
CA LEU A 90 -4.82 -11.42 15.45
C LEU A 90 -3.87 -12.43 16.09
N SER A 91 -4.32 -13.69 16.18
CA SER A 91 -3.49 -14.74 16.78
C SER A 91 -2.37 -15.19 15.86
N GLY A 92 -1.19 -15.47 16.43
CA GLY A 92 -0.08 -16.07 15.71
C GLY A 92 -0.45 -17.38 15.04
N GLY A 93 -1.34 -18.17 15.65
CA GLY A 93 -1.86 -19.40 15.07
C GLY A 93 -2.66 -19.21 13.78
N LEU A 94 -3.46 -18.13 13.68
CA LEU A 94 -4.16 -17.76 12.44
C LEU A 94 -3.16 -17.40 11.35
N MET A 95 -2.22 -16.53 11.68
CA MET A 95 -1.20 -16.06 10.73
C MET A 95 -0.30 -17.20 10.25
N LYS A 96 0.07 -18.12 11.14
CA LYS A 96 0.84 -19.32 10.78
C LYS A 96 0.09 -20.24 9.81
N ARG A 97 -1.22 -20.47 10.03
CA ARG A 97 -2.04 -21.26 9.09
C ARG A 97 -2.10 -20.62 7.71
N LEU A 98 -2.17 -19.28 7.64
CA LEU A 98 -2.24 -18.55 6.38
C LEU A 98 -0.88 -18.51 5.66
N SER A 99 0.21 -18.27 6.39
CA SER A 99 1.51 -17.93 5.81
C SER A 99 2.60 -18.99 5.98
N GLY A 100 2.41 -19.95 6.90
CA GLY A 100 3.46 -20.87 7.32
C GLY A 100 4.51 -20.26 8.26
N VAL A 101 4.46 -18.93 8.50
CA VAL A 101 5.46 -18.21 9.31
C VAL A 101 5.01 -18.14 10.77
N GLU A 102 5.94 -18.44 11.70
CA GLU A 102 5.73 -18.25 13.14
C GLU A 102 5.81 -16.77 13.51
N LEU A 103 4.68 -16.23 13.95
CA LEU A 103 4.57 -14.85 14.44
C LEU A 103 3.86 -14.86 15.81
N PRO A 104 4.14 -13.90 16.68
CA PRO A 104 3.38 -13.74 17.93
C PRO A 104 1.95 -13.29 17.65
N ASP A 105 1.11 -13.30 18.68
CA ASP A 105 -0.15 -12.56 18.63
C ASP A 105 0.15 -11.06 18.45
N VAL A 106 -0.60 -10.40 17.55
CA VAL A 106 -0.40 -9.00 17.21
C VAL A 106 -1.66 -8.19 17.50
N LYS A 107 -1.49 -6.92 17.88
CA LYS A 107 -2.57 -6.00 18.21
C LYS A 107 -2.75 -4.97 17.11
N LEU A 108 -3.96 -4.43 17.02
CA LEU A 108 -4.27 -3.30 16.17
C LEU A 108 -3.46 -2.07 16.61
N LEU A 109 -2.64 -1.53 15.71
CA LEU A 109 -1.87 -0.31 15.92
C LEU A 109 -2.66 0.96 15.57
N GLY A 110 -3.55 0.84 14.60
CA GLY A 110 -4.36 1.94 14.06
C GLY A 110 -4.75 1.70 12.62
N THR A 111 -5.38 2.71 12.02
CA THR A 111 -5.93 2.64 10.66
C THR A 111 -5.34 3.71 9.75
N LEU A 112 -5.22 3.35 8.47
CA LEU A 112 -4.91 4.25 7.38
C LEU A 112 -6.07 4.14 6.38
N THR A 113 -6.74 5.26 6.13
CA THR A 113 -7.81 5.33 5.14
C THR A 113 -7.25 5.88 3.84
N THR A 114 -7.47 5.18 2.73
CA THR A 114 -7.09 5.61 1.39
C THR A 114 -8.33 5.81 0.54
N PHE A 115 -8.49 6.99 -0.03
CA PHE A 115 -9.38 7.22 -1.15
C PHE A 115 -8.56 7.00 -2.42
N ARG A 116 -8.95 6.00 -3.23
CA ARG A 116 -8.27 5.58 -4.45
C ARG A 116 -9.13 5.84 -5.66
N SER A 117 -8.58 6.55 -6.64
CA SER A 117 -9.14 6.72 -7.98
C SER A 117 -8.33 5.88 -8.95
N VAL A 118 -9.01 5.02 -9.71
CA VAL A 118 -8.37 4.04 -10.62
C VAL A 118 -8.67 4.38 -12.07
N LYS A 119 -7.62 4.37 -12.90
CA LYS A 119 -7.74 4.51 -14.36
C LYS A 119 -7.01 3.40 -15.06
N ARG A 120 -7.70 2.68 -15.98
CA ARG A 120 -7.16 1.53 -16.70
C ARG A 120 -6.89 1.84 -18.15
N PHE A 121 -5.72 1.36 -18.59
CA PHE A 121 -5.31 1.33 -19.99
C PHE A 121 -4.86 -0.09 -20.33
N PRO A 122 -4.75 -0.47 -21.62
CA PRO A 122 -4.16 -1.76 -21.98
C PRO A 122 -2.77 -1.94 -21.38
N GLY A 123 -2.60 -2.92 -20.49
CA GLY A 123 -1.32 -3.23 -19.84
C GLY A 123 -0.88 -2.28 -18.73
N VAL A 124 -1.67 -1.26 -18.36
CA VAL A 124 -1.32 -0.26 -17.33
C VAL A 124 -2.54 0.13 -16.51
N GLU A 125 -2.38 0.20 -15.18
CA GLU A 125 -3.37 0.76 -14.27
C GLU A 125 -2.76 1.92 -13.48
N ILE A 126 -3.46 3.06 -13.43
CA ILE A 126 -3.12 4.19 -12.57
C ILE A 126 -3.96 4.09 -11.31
N ASP A 127 -3.29 4.13 -10.16
CA ASP A 127 -3.88 4.31 -8.85
C ASP A 127 -3.46 5.67 -8.28
N LEU A 128 -4.41 6.57 -8.15
CA LEU A 128 -4.17 7.87 -7.53
C LEU A 128 -4.76 7.86 -6.12
N ASP A 129 -3.88 7.90 -5.12
CA ASP A 129 -4.20 7.69 -3.72
C ASP A 129 -4.09 8.96 -2.88
N ARG A 130 -5.13 9.21 -2.08
CA ARG A 130 -5.11 10.14 -0.96
C ARG A 130 -5.27 9.34 0.34
N SER A 131 -4.21 9.24 1.13
CA SER A 131 -4.17 8.42 2.35
C SER A 131 -4.11 9.30 3.59
N SER A 132 -5.00 9.03 4.57
CA SER A 132 -5.10 9.77 5.83
C SER A 132 -4.88 8.85 7.03
N TYR A 133 -4.04 9.27 7.98
CA TYR A 133 -3.70 8.53 9.20
C TYR A 133 -3.04 9.47 10.24
N PHE A 134 -3.32 9.31 11.52
CA PHE A 134 -2.76 10.09 12.64
C PHE A 134 -2.72 11.61 12.39
N GLY A 135 -3.76 12.17 11.77
CA GLY A 135 -3.82 13.61 11.45
C GLY A 135 -2.98 14.06 10.25
N ARG A 136 -2.31 13.15 9.55
CA ARG A 136 -1.60 13.40 8.29
C ARG A 136 -2.42 12.99 7.09
N THR A 137 -2.12 13.63 5.97
CA THR A 137 -2.60 13.22 4.64
C THR A 137 -1.42 13.19 3.69
N ASP A 138 -1.27 12.06 3.01
CA ASP A 138 -0.27 11.84 1.94
C ASP A 138 -0.98 11.61 0.62
N TYR A 139 -0.31 11.98 -0.46
CA TYR A 139 -0.77 11.80 -1.83
C TYR A 139 0.26 10.99 -2.60
N GLU A 140 -0.20 10.03 -3.41
CA GLU A 140 0.65 9.05 -4.08
C GLU A 140 0.08 8.69 -5.45
N LEU A 141 0.94 8.61 -6.44
CA LEU A 141 0.66 8.04 -7.75
C LEU A 141 1.34 6.69 -7.83
N GLU A 142 0.57 5.65 -8.09
CA GLU A 142 1.05 4.30 -8.38
C GLU A 142 0.67 3.99 -9.84
N ILE A 143 1.58 3.42 -10.62
CA ILE A 143 1.34 2.93 -11.97
C ILE A 143 1.73 1.46 -11.98
N GLU A 144 0.73 0.59 -11.93
CA GLU A 144 0.90 -0.86 -12.03
C GLU A 144 0.92 -1.27 -13.51
N TYR A 145 1.81 -2.20 -13.88
CA TYR A 145 1.96 -2.53 -15.29
C TYR A 145 2.33 -3.98 -15.58
N THR A 146 1.87 -4.43 -16.74
CA THR A 146 2.34 -5.62 -17.45
C THR A 146 3.10 -5.22 -18.74
N ASP A 147 2.94 -3.96 -19.19
CA ASP A 147 3.67 -3.34 -20.30
C ASP A 147 4.49 -2.15 -19.76
N GLU A 148 5.79 -2.38 -19.55
CA GLU A 148 6.70 -1.39 -18.99
C GLU A 148 6.88 -0.17 -19.90
N THR A 149 6.88 -0.37 -21.23
CA THR A 149 7.04 0.73 -22.19
C THR A 149 5.84 1.68 -22.13
N ALA A 150 4.62 1.13 -22.14
CA ALA A 150 3.41 1.91 -22.02
C ALA A 150 3.33 2.65 -20.66
N ALA A 151 3.78 2.02 -19.58
CA ALA A 151 3.84 2.62 -18.26
C ALA A 151 4.85 3.78 -18.18
N GLU A 152 6.05 3.62 -18.75
CA GLU A 152 7.06 4.69 -18.81
C GLU A 152 6.61 5.88 -19.66
N ASP A 153 5.97 5.64 -20.81
CA ASP A 153 5.41 6.69 -21.66
C ASP A 153 4.35 7.49 -20.92
N LEU A 154 3.41 6.79 -20.26
CA LEU A 154 2.36 7.40 -19.47
C LEU A 154 2.90 8.19 -18.27
N LEU A 155 3.85 7.61 -17.54
CA LEU A 155 4.52 8.26 -16.42
C LEU A 155 5.26 9.52 -16.88
N SER A 156 5.96 9.46 -18.01
CA SER A 156 6.66 10.60 -18.59
C SER A 156 5.70 11.72 -18.99
N GLU A 157 4.55 11.37 -19.57
CA GLU A 157 3.48 12.35 -19.89
C GLU A 157 2.95 13.05 -18.65
N ILE A 158 2.60 12.28 -17.60
CA ILE A 158 2.06 12.84 -16.35
C ILE A 158 3.11 13.74 -15.68
N THR A 159 4.35 13.26 -15.54
CA THR A 159 5.40 13.99 -14.83
C THR A 159 5.79 15.29 -15.55
N ALA A 160 5.79 15.29 -16.89
CA ALA A 160 6.02 16.52 -17.67
C ALA A 160 4.92 17.56 -17.47
N LYS A 161 3.64 17.13 -17.42
CA LYS A 161 2.50 18.04 -17.24
C LYS A 161 2.45 18.68 -15.85
N VAL A 162 2.87 17.93 -14.80
CA VAL A 162 2.71 18.33 -13.39
C VAL A 162 4.05 18.70 -12.72
N GLN A 163 5.15 18.61 -13.45
CA GLN A 163 6.51 18.90 -12.94
C GLN A 163 6.85 18.07 -11.69
N ILE A 164 6.69 16.74 -11.77
CA ILE A 164 6.99 15.81 -10.69
C ILE A 164 8.48 15.40 -10.74
N ASP A 165 9.16 15.46 -9.60
CA ASP A 165 10.51 14.92 -9.46
C ASP A 165 10.47 13.39 -9.28
N ARG A 166 10.85 12.65 -10.31
CA ARG A 166 10.92 11.18 -10.30
C ARG A 166 12.09 10.62 -9.48
N SER A 167 13.07 11.46 -9.15
CA SER A 167 14.28 11.03 -8.42
C SER A 167 14.09 10.99 -6.91
N ALA A 168 13.01 11.58 -6.40
CA ALA A 168 12.72 11.62 -4.97
C ALA A 168 12.49 10.21 -4.40
N PRO A 169 13.16 9.84 -3.29
CA PRO A 169 13.01 8.52 -2.70
C PRO A 169 11.58 8.33 -2.15
N VAL A 170 10.96 7.21 -2.49
CA VAL A 170 9.61 6.88 -2.03
C VAL A 170 9.66 5.97 -0.81
N THR A 171 9.04 6.42 0.27
CA THR A 171 8.82 5.59 1.46
C THR A 171 7.43 4.96 1.39
N GLY A 172 7.34 3.64 1.40
CA GLY A 172 6.07 2.92 1.30
C GLY A 172 5.08 3.26 2.43
N LYS A 173 3.78 3.16 2.15
CA LYS A 173 2.65 3.52 3.05
C LYS A 173 2.81 2.98 4.48
N ILE A 174 3.12 1.69 4.64
CA ILE A 174 3.30 1.10 5.98
C ILE A 174 4.46 1.73 6.77
N ARG A 175 5.57 2.08 6.13
CA ARG A 175 6.69 2.72 6.81
C ARG A 175 6.34 4.13 7.28
N ARG A 176 5.61 4.89 6.46
CA ARG A 176 5.12 6.22 6.84
C ARG A 176 4.13 6.13 7.99
N PHE A 177 3.17 5.19 7.91
CA PHE A 177 2.22 4.90 8.98
C PHE A 177 2.92 4.56 10.31
N LEU A 178 3.87 3.62 10.30
CA LEU A 178 4.60 3.21 11.51
C LEU A 178 5.45 4.35 12.10
N ALA A 179 5.99 5.23 11.28
CA ALA A 179 6.71 6.41 11.75
C ALA A 179 5.81 7.37 12.53
N GLU A 180 4.58 7.60 12.06
CA GLU A 180 3.60 8.44 12.78
C GLU A 180 3.01 7.73 14.00
N TYR A 181 2.74 6.43 13.92
CA TYR A 181 2.33 5.64 15.09
C TYR A 181 3.33 5.81 16.24
N LYS A 182 4.64 5.66 15.96
CA LYS A 182 5.71 5.85 16.98
C LYS A 182 5.74 7.25 17.58
N ARG A 183 5.29 8.27 16.86
CA ARG A 183 5.18 9.64 17.37
C ARG A 183 3.94 9.84 18.22
N SER A 184 2.84 9.16 17.88
CA SER A 184 1.56 9.31 18.57
C SER A 184 1.49 8.61 19.93
N VAL A 185 2.35 7.58 20.16
CA VAL A 185 2.40 6.80 21.40
C VAL A 185 3.55 7.22 22.35
N ARG A 186 4.31 8.27 21.98
CA ARG A 186 5.31 8.92 22.85
C ARG A 186 4.69 10.06 23.63
#